data_acb12125e3f5e4b767bfc7ff0a0aca99
#
_entry.id   acb12125e3f5e4b767bfc7ff0a0aca99
#
_cell.length_a   1.000
_cell.length_b   1.000
_cell.length_c   1.000
_cell.angle_alpha   90.00
_cell.angle_beta   90.00
_cell.angle_gamma   90.00
#
_symmetry.space_group_name_H-M   'P 1'
#
loop_
_entity.id
_entity.type
_entity.pdbx_description
1 polymer ?
#
loop_
_entity_poly.entity_id
_entity_poly.type
_entity_poly.pdbx_seq_one_letter_code
_entity_poly.pdbx_strand_id
1 'polypeptide(L)'
;PAIIATFLGLIAFLTGFRLPELVSSAASYISGMNTPLAMICAGVTISGTVIGTHLKNIEVYRATFLRLILCPVLFWLMFRWFDFIPDTVFMVVLVAAGCPAAATGTMFALRYKKCPEISAVIFAVTTLLSAITLPLMVMLGGV
;
A
#
# COMPACT_ATOMS: atom_id res chain seq x y z
N PRO A 1 -10.18 -9.57 13.87
CA PRO A 1 -10.52 -8.29 14.50
C PRO A 1 -10.54 -7.13 13.50
N ALA A 2 -9.53 -7.01 12.61
CA ALA A 2 -9.46 -5.91 11.65
C ALA A 2 -10.68 -5.84 10.70
N ILE A 3 -11.09 -6.98 10.13
CA ILE A 3 -12.25 -7.06 9.22
C ILE A 3 -13.53 -6.64 9.95
N ILE A 4 -13.70 -7.09 11.20
CA ILE A 4 -14.88 -6.74 12.02
C ILE A 4 -14.90 -5.23 12.29
N ALA A 5 -13.75 -4.63 12.63
CA ALA A 5 -13.63 -3.19 12.87
C ALA A 5 -13.95 -2.37 11.61
N THR A 6 -13.48 -2.83 10.44
CA THR A 6 -13.79 -2.18 9.15
C THR A 6 -15.28 -2.27 8.82
N PHE A 7 -15.91 -3.42 9.09
CA PHE A 7 -17.34 -3.61 8.88
C PHE A 7 -18.18 -2.73 9.80
N LEU A 8 -17.81 -2.65 11.09
CA LEU A 8 -18.47 -1.75 12.05
C LEU A 8 -18.30 -0.28 11.66
N GLY A 9 -17.11 0.12 11.22
CA GLY A 9 -16.88 1.46 10.72
C GLY A 9 -17.71 1.80 9.49
N LEU A 10 -17.86 0.85 8.55
CA LEU A 10 -18.69 1.00 7.37
C LEU A 10 -20.18 1.16 7.74
N ILE A 11 -20.68 0.34 8.67
CA ILE A 11 -22.06 0.43 9.17
C ILE A 11 -22.28 1.78 9.84
N ALA A 12 -21.37 2.23 10.71
CA ALA A 12 -21.46 3.52 11.37
C ALA A 12 -21.47 4.68 10.36
N PHE A 13 -20.68 4.59 9.29
CA PHE A 13 -20.66 5.56 8.20
C PHE A 13 -22.00 5.59 7.45
N LEU A 14 -22.54 4.42 7.08
CA LEU A 14 -23.82 4.33 6.34
C LEU A 14 -25.03 4.76 7.16
N THR A 15 -24.99 4.54 8.48
CA THR A 15 -26.07 4.97 9.40
C THR A 15 -25.99 6.45 9.75
N GLY A 16 -24.93 7.17 9.31
CA GLY A 16 -24.73 8.58 9.63
C GLY A 16 -24.51 8.85 11.12
N PHE A 17 -24.09 7.84 11.87
CA PHE A 17 -23.85 7.95 13.31
C PHE A 17 -22.65 8.88 13.57
N ARG A 18 -22.95 10.07 14.10
CA ARG A 18 -21.91 11.03 14.48
C ARG A 18 -21.46 10.75 15.91
N LEU A 19 -20.21 10.33 16.05
CA LEU A 19 -19.57 10.22 17.35
C LEU A 19 -19.41 11.60 18.01
N PRO A 20 -19.50 11.71 19.33
CA PRO A 20 -19.14 12.92 20.05
C PRO A 20 -17.74 13.39 19.65
N GLU A 21 -17.52 14.72 19.57
CA GLU A 21 -16.26 15.29 19.11
C GLU A 21 -15.04 14.76 19.86
N LEU A 22 -15.17 14.52 21.15
CA LEU A 22 -14.08 13.98 21.99
C LEU A 22 -13.64 12.58 21.53
N VAL A 23 -14.61 11.70 21.21
CA VAL A 23 -14.35 10.33 20.77
C VAL A 23 -13.79 10.32 19.35
N SER A 24 -14.33 11.17 18.49
CA SER A 24 -13.87 11.34 17.11
C SER A 24 -12.43 11.83 17.06
N SER A 25 -12.07 12.84 17.89
CA SER A 25 -10.72 13.37 18.00
C SER A 25 -9.74 12.32 18.53
N ALA A 26 -10.10 11.59 19.59
CA ALA A 26 -9.27 10.51 20.11
C ALA A 26 -9.03 9.39 19.08
N ALA A 27 -10.09 8.97 18.37
CA ALA A 27 -9.98 7.98 17.30
C ALA A 27 -9.07 8.46 16.15
N SER A 28 -9.16 9.75 15.79
CA SER A 28 -8.30 10.36 14.77
C SER A 28 -6.82 10.34 15.17
N TYR A 29 -6.49 10.68 16.43
CA TYR A 29 -5.11 10.59 16.93
C TYR A 29 -4.57 9.16 16.89
N ILE A 30 -5.36 8.20 17.36
CA ILE A 30 -4.98 6.77 17.31
C ILE A 30 -4.79 6.30 15.87
N SER A 31 -5.68 6.69 14.97
CA SER A 31 -5.55 6.38 13.55
C SER A 31 -4.30 7.00 12.94
N GLY A 32 -3.97 8.24 13.29
CA GLY A 32 -2.75 8.92 12.83
C GLY A 32 -1.45 8.22 13.26
N MET A 33 -1.46 7.51 14.39
CA MET A 33 -0.29 6.75 14.85
C MET A 33 -0.04 5.47 14.04
N ASN A 34 -1.01 5.00 13.26
CA ASN A 34 -0.88 3.76 12.50
C ASN A 34 0.28 3.81 11.49
N THR A 35 0.43 4.91 10.76
CA THR A 35 1.48 5.07 9.76
C THR A 35 2.89 5.09 10.37
N PRO A 36 3.19 5.90 11.41
CA PRO A 36 4.50 5.85 12.06
C PRO A 36 4.84 4.48 12.66
N LEU A 37 3.87 3.83 13.31
CA LEU A 37 4.07 2.49 13.87
C LEU A 37 4.36 1.45 12.78
N ALA A 38 3.65 1.50 11.67
CA ALA A 38 3.88 0.62 10.54
C ALA A 38 5.30 0.79 9.96
N MET A 39 5.78 2.04 9.85
CA MET A 39 7.14 2.34 9.39
C MET A 39 8.21 1.84 10.36
N ILE A 40 8.00 2.01 11.68
CA ILE A 40 8.91 1.48 12.70
C ILE A 40 8.98 -0.04 12.64
N CYS A 41 7.82 -0.72 12.58
CA CYS A 41 7.79 -2.18 12.47
C CYS A 41 8.49 -2.68 11.20
N ALA A 42 8.28 -2.03 10.08
CA ALA A 42 8.97 -2.35 8.83
C ALA A 42 10.49 -2.13 8.95
N GLY A 43 10.91 -1.01 9.54
CA GLY A 43 12.32 -0.69 9.77
C GLY A 43 13.02 -1.71 10.67
N VAL A 44 12.40 -2.10 11.77
CA VAL A 44 12.92 -3.14 12.67
C VAL A 44 13.06 -4.48 11.96
N THR A 45 12.07 -4.86 11.14
CA THR A 45 12.13 -6.13 10.39
C THR A 45 13.25 -6.12 9.36
N ILE A 46 13.44 -5.00 8.66
CA ILE A 46 14.52 -4.82 7.68
C ILE A 46 15.89 -4.86 8.37
N SER A 47 16.03 -4.20 9.52
CA SER A 47 17.29 -4.18 10.30
C SER A 47 17.72 -5.57 10.75
N GLY A 48 16.78 -6.47 11.08
CA GLY A 48 17.06 -7.85 11.45
C GLY A 48 17.33 -8.80 10.29
N THR A 49 17.19 -8.31 9.04
CA THR A 49 17.28 -9.15 7.84
C THR A 49 18.59 -8.91 7.09
N VAL A 50 19.27 -9.97 6.70
CA VAL A 50 20.44 -9.86 5.79
C VAL A 50 19.90 -9.61 4.37
N ILE A 51 19.73 -8.33 4.05
CA ILE A 51 19.13 -7.85 2.78
C ILE A 51 19.80 -8.48 1.56
N GLY A 52 21.15 -8.59 1.58
CA GLY A 52 21.93 -9.11 0.46
C GLY A 52 21.60 -10.55 0.07
N THR A 53 21.21 -11.39 1.01
CA THR A 53 20.85 -12.78 0.76
C THR A 53 19.45 -12.90 0.14
N HIS A 54 18.52 -12.06 0.57
CA HIS A 54 17.14 -12.07 0.10
C HIS A 54 16.92 -11.28 -1.19
N LEU A 55 17.81 -10.32 -1.51
CA LEU A 55 17.82 -9.63 -2.81
C LEU A 55 18.12 -10.57 -3.99
N LYS A 56 18.77 -11.73 -3.74
CA LYS A 56 19.00 -12.76 -4.78
C LYS A 56 17.79 -13.63 -5.06
N ASN A 57 16.75 -13.55 -4.21
CA ASN A 57 15.52 -14.31 -4.42
C ASN A 57 14.72 -13.74 -5.60
N ILE A 58 14.50 -14.57 -6.60
CA ILE A 58 13.72 -14.21 -7.80
C ILE A 58 12.27 -13.79 -7.44
N GLU A 59 11.75 -14.28 -6.31
CA GLU A 59 10.43 -13.94 -5.81
C GLU A 59 10.27 -12.43 -5.50
N VAL A 60 11.33 -11.80 -4.98
CA VAL A 60 11.34 -10.36 -4.68
C VAL A 60 11.22 -9.56 -5.98
N TYR A 61 11.98 -9.94 -7.00
CA TYR A 61 11.94 -9.26 -8.31
C TYR A 61 10.62 -9.48 -9.04
N ARG A 62 10.08 -10.70 -8.98
CA ARG A 62 8.78 -11.01 -9.58
C ARG A 62 7.66 -10.23 -8.91
N ALA A 63 7.61 -10.20 -7.58
CA ALA A 63 6.61 -9.44 -6.83
C ALA A 63 6.71 -7.94 -7.10
N THR A 64 7.93 -7.40 -7.13
CA THR A 64 8.20 -5.99 -7.40
C THR A 64 7.78 -5.62 -8.83
N PHE A 65 8.18 -6.41 -9.82
CA PHE A 65 7.83 -6.20 -11.22
C PHE A 65 6.32 -6.27 -11.45
N LEU A 66 5.66 -7.30 -10.88
CA LEU A 66 4.23 -7.46 -11.01
C LEU A 66 3.47 -6.23 -10.47
N ARG A 67 3.90 -5.72 -9.32
CA ARG A 67 3.20 -4.64 -8.62
C ARG A 67 3.51 -3.26 -9.19
N LEU A 68 4.78 -2.99 -9.53
CA LEU A 68 5.20 -1.66 -9.97
C LEU A 68 4.99 -1.42 -11.47
N ILE A 69 4.98 -2.46 -12.27
CA ILE A 69 4.88 -2.34 -13.73
C ILE A 69 3.59 -2.97 -14.22
N LEU A 70 3.35 -4.23 -13.89
CA LEU A 70 2.23 -4.96 -14.46
C LEU A 70 0.87 -4.42 -13.96
N CYS A 71 0.73 -4.12 -12.68
CA CYS A 71 -0.51 -3.55 -12.16
C CYS A 71 -0.86 -2.21 -12.79
N PRO A 72 0.01 -1.18 -12.79
CA PRO A 72 -0.31 0.11 -13.42
C PRO A 72 -0.55 0.00 -14.93
N VAL A 73 0.23 -0.83 -15.64
CA VAL A 73 0.05 -1.04 -17.09
C VAL A 73 -1.29 -1.72 -17.40
N LEU A 74 -1.68 -2.73 -16.62
CA LEU A 74 -3.00 -3.36 -16.77
C LEU A 74 -4.13 -2.36 -16.51
N PHE A 75 -4.01 -1.55 -15.46
CA PHE A 75 -4.99 -0.49 -15.19
C PHE A 75 -5.04 0.53 -16.32
N TRP A 76 -3.88 1.00 -16.78
CA TRP A 76 -3.80 1.93 -17.89
C TRP A 76 -4.47 1.37 -19.16
N LEU A 77 -4.19 0.10 -19.50
CA LEU A 77 -4.78 -0.57 -20.65
C LEU A 77 -6.29 -0.76 -20.50
N MET A 78 -6.73 -1.17 -19.32
CA MET A 78 -8.14 -1.38 -19.02
C MET A 78 -8.95 -0.09 -19.09
N PHE A 79 -8.41 1.00 -18.51
CA PHE A 79 -9.10 2.29 -18.48
C PHE A 79 -9.08 3.01 -19.84
N ARG A 80 -8.05 2.78 -20.67
CA ARG A 80 -8.03 3.34 -22.03
C ARG A 80 -9.13 2.80 -22.94
N TRP A 81 -9.72 1.67 -22.58
CA TRP A 81 -10.88 1.10 -23.31
C TRP A 81 -12.22 1.70 -22.86
N PHE A 82 -12.22 2.42 -21.76
CA PHE A 82 -13.41 3.06 -21.20
C PHE A 82 -13.30 4.58 -21.35
N ASP A 83 -13.67 5.15 -22.51
CA ASP A 83 -13.65 6.60 -22.80
C ASP A 83 -14.60 7.43 -21.92
N PHE A 84 -15.29 6.81 -20.97
CA PHE A 84 -16.28 7.45 -20.11
C PHE A 84 -15.74 7.98 -18.77
N ILE A 85 -14.46 7.81 -18.48
CA ILE A 85 -13.91 8.10 -17.15
C ILE A 85 -13.22 9.47 -17.17
N PRO A 86 -13.56 10.38 -16.21
CA PRO A 86 -12.88 11.66 -16.08
C PRO A 86 -11.38 11.49 -15.85
N ASP A 87 -10.55 12.30 -16.49
CA ASP A 87 -9.08 12.25 -16.41
C ASP A 87 -8.58 12.30 -14.97
N THR A 88 -9.25 13.05 -14.10
CA THR A 88 -8.92 13.13 -12.67
C THR A 88 -9.05 11.77 -11.96
N VAL A 89 -10.09 11.00 -12.27
CA VAL A 89 -10.30 9.68 -11.68
C VAL A 89 -9.27 8.69 -12.21
N PHE A 90 -8.98 8.75 -13.49
CA PHE A 90 -7.93 7.96 -14.14
C PHE A 90 -6.58 8.17 -13.46
N MET A 91 -6.17 9.44 -13.25
CA MET A 91 -4.92 9.78 -12.57
C MET A 91 -4.84 9.24 -11.15
N VAL A 92 -5.91 9.41 -10.36
CA VAL A 92 -5.96 8.92 -8.97
C VAL A 92 -5.82 7.41 -8.92
N VAL A 93 -6.52 6.68 -9.79
CA VAL A 93 -6.47 5.22 -9.84
C VAL A 93 -5.10 4.73 -10.32
N LEU A 94 -4.50 5.41 -11.31
CA LEU A 94 -3.17 5.08 -11.82
C LEU A 94 -2.09 5.23 -10.72
N VAL A 95 -2.12 6.34 -9.99
CA VAL A 95 -1.23 6.58 -8.85
C VAL A 95 -1.46 5.56 -7.74
N ALA A 96 -2.71 5.24 -7.42
CA ALA A 96 -3.06 4.22 -6.43
C ALA A 96 -2.57 2.82 -6.83
N ALA A 97 -2.66 2.47 -8.13
CA ALA A 97 -2.16 1.20 -8.67
C ALA A 97 -0.62 1.11 -8.62
N GLY A 98 0.07 2.25 -8.80
CA GLY A 98 1.52 2.35 -8.70
C GLY A 98 2.07 2.42 -7.26
N CYS A 99 1.20 2.47 -6.25
CA CYS A 99 1.64 2.50 -4.86
C CYS A 99 2.44 1.25 -4.46
N PRO A 100 3.52 1.42 -3.65
CA PRO A 100 4.35 0.31 -3.19
C PRO A 100 3.56 -0.72 -2.38
N ALA A 101 4.18 -1.88 -2.13
CA ALA A 101 3.58 -2.92 -1.29
C ALA A 101 3.23 -2.34 0.09
N ALA A 102 2.04 -2.66 0.59
CA ALA A 102 1.58 -2.12 1.86
C ALA A 102 2.38 -2.71 3.04
N ALA A 103 2.76 -1.86 3.99
CA ALA A 103 3.39 -2.28 5.25
C ALA A 103 2.54 -3.30 6.04
N THR A 104 1.24 -3.29 5.84
CA THR A 104 0.32 -4.29 6.40
C THR A 104 0.68 -5.73 5.99
N GLY A 105 1.23 -5.94 4.79
CA GLY A 105 1.72 -7.24 4.34
C GLY A 105 2.84 -7.77 5.24
N THR A 106 3.79 -6.92 5.60
CA THR A 106 4.87 -7.26 6.53
C THR A 106 4.34 -7.57 7.94
N MET A 107 3.36 -6.80 8.42
CA MET A 107 2.71 -7.06 9.72
C MET A 107 1.97 -8.39 9.74
N PHE A 108 1.26 -8.75 8.67
CA PHE A 108 0.62 -10.07 8.55
C PHE A 108 1.66 -11.19 8.49
N ALA A 109 2.74 -11.02 7.73
CA ALA A 109 3.82 -11.99 7.66
C ALA A 109 4.46 -12.24 9.03
N LEU A 110 4.69 -11.19 9.83
CA LEU A 110 5.16 -11.28 11.21
C LEU A 110 4.17 -12.02 12.10
N ARG A 111 2.88 -11.69 12.02
CA ARG A 111 1.85 -12.31 12.84
C ARG A 111 1.67 -13.80 12.55
N TYR A 112 1.73 -14.19 11.29
CA TYR A 112 1.57 -15.59 10.87
C TYR A 112 2.90 -16.35 10.77
N LYS A 113 4.02 -15.72 11.12
CA LYS A 113 5.38 -16.29 11.08
C LYS A 113 5.73 -16.91 9.71
N LYS A 114 5.24 -16.31 8.63
CA LYS A 114 5.51 -16.75 7.25
C LYS A 114 6.43 -15.78 6.55
N CYS A 115 7.73 -16.09 6.55
CA CYS A 115 8.78 -15.35 5.83
C CYS A 115 8.67 -13.82 5.94
N PRO A 116 8.66 -13.24 7.15
CA PRO A 116 8.54 -11.80 7.33
C PRO A 116 9.69 -11.03 6.69
N GLU A 117 10.86 -11.66 6.63
CA GLU A 117 12.08 -11.11 6.03
C GLU A 117 11.90 -10.80 4.55
N ILE A 118 11.36 -11.74 3.77
CA ILE A 118 11.10 -11.56 2.34
C ILE A 118 10.05 -10.46 2.14
N SER A 119 9.00 -10.46 2.95
CA SER A 119 7.94 -9.44 2.87
C SER A 119 8.47 -8.03 3.16
N ALA A 120 9.37 -7.89 4.14
CA ALA A 120 10.02 -6.62 4.48
C ALA A 120 10.96 -6.13 3.36
N VAL A 121 11.71 -7.04 2.74
CA VAL A 121 12.58 -6.71 1.60
C VAL A 121 11.74 -6.28 0.40
N ILE A 122 10.65 -6.97 0.08
CA ILE A 122 9.72 -6.56 -1.00
C ILE A 122 9.17 -5.17 -0.72
N PHE A 123 8.75 -4.90 0.52
CA PHE A 123 8.26 -3.58 0.93
C PHE A 123 9.32 -2.49 0.72
N ALA A 124 10.56 -2.72 1.18
CA ALA A 124 11.65 -1.76 1.05
C ALA A 124 12.00 -1.49 -0.43
N VAL A 125 12.17 -2.54 -1.23
CA VAL A 125 12.52 -2.44 -2.66
C VAL A 125 11.41 -1.75 -3.44
N THR A 126 10.14 -2.15 -3.22
CA THR A 126 9.00 -1.50 -3.90
C THR A 126 8.86 -0.04 -3.53
N THR A 127 9.12 0.33 -2.27
CA THR A 127 9.05 1.73 -1.81
C THR A 127 10.17 2.58 -2.44
N LEU A 128 11.39 2.06 -2.52
CA LEU A 128 12.49 2.77 -3.18
C LEU A 128 12.25 2.95 -4.69
N LEU A 129 11.79 1.89 -5.36
CA LEU A 129 11.50 1.99 -6.79
C LEU A 129 10.27 2.87 -7.07
N SER A 130 9.26 2.87 -6.20
CA SER A 130 8.08 3.72 -6.39
C SER A 130 8.40 5.21 -6.39
N ALA A 131 9.46 5.63 -5.70
CA ALA A 131 9.92 7.02 -5.73
C ALA A 131 10.30 7.49 -7.14
N ILE A 132 10.71 6.57 -8.01
CA ILE A 132 11.04 6.86 -9.42
C ILE A 132 9.83 6.60 -10.32
N THR A 133 9.12 5.48 -10.08
CA THR A 133 8.02 5.06 -10.97
C THR A 133 6.78 5.92 -10.82
N LEU A 134 6.46 6.44 -9.64
CA LEU A 134 5.29 7.30 -9.45
C LEU A 134 5.38 8.62 -10.22
N PRO A 135 6.48 9.41 -10.14
CA PRO A 135 6.61 10.62 -10.97
C PRO A 135 6.56 10.32 -12.47
N LEU A 136 7.18 9.20 -12.89
CA LEU A 136 7.20 8.79 -14.30
C LEU A 136 5.78 8.44 -14.79
N MET A 137 4.99 7.77 -13.96
CA MET A 137 3.59 7.44 -14.26
C MET A 137 2.70 8.69 -14.36
N VAL A 138 2.91 9.66 -13.47
CA VAL A 138 2.19 10.93 -13.50
C VAL A 138 2.56 11.72 -14.77
N MET A 139 3.82 11.71 -15.19
CA MET A 139 4.24 12.34 -16.46
C MET A 139 3.65 11.66 -17.69
N LEU A 140 3.52 10.33 -17.68
CA LEU A 140 2.95 9.56 -18.79
C LEU A 140 1.41 9.61 -18.84
N GLY A 141 0.77 9.77 -17.70
CA GLY A 141 -0.69 9.85 -17.60
C GLY A 141 -1.25 11.27 -17.65
N GLY A 142 -0.41 12.29 -17.53
CA GLY A 142 -0.78 13.70 -17.36
C GLY A 142 -0.62 14.57 -18.62
N VAL A 143 -0.71 13.95 -19.80
CA VAL A 143 -0.80 14.71 -21.06
C VAL A 143 -2.24 14.81 -21.49
#